data_cdb0fa500aac0f958a49bcfdd2a5c194
#
_entry.id   cdb0fa500aac0f958a49bcfdd2a5c194
#
_cell.length_a   1.000
_cell.length_b   1.000
_cell.length_c   1.000
_cell.angle_alpha   90.00
_cell.angle_beta   90.00
_cell.angle_gamma   90.00
#
_symmetry.space_group_name_H-M   'P 1'
#
loop_
_entity.id
_entity.type
_entity.pdbx_description
1 polymer ?
#
loop_
_entity_poly.entity_id
_entity_poly.type
_entity_poly.pdbx_seq_one_letter_code
_entity_poly.pdbx_strand_id
1 'polypeptide(L)'
;VTRTVRVAPPNSLIFLCDEGGGVVPEFVANKLVLATSSAVSVGCLAEMDGETEITLGPTGDVDTRGLKVFDDVLETPTRRIVVETSEGEILLREDVSSNRVHVGIWVNRYVEPDKIVVGWKTL
;
A
#
# COMPACT_ATOMS: atom_id res chain seq x y z
N VAL A 1 16.09 -3.27 -1.80
CA VAL A 1 15.51 -4.60 -1.65
C VAL A 1 13.99 -4.48 -1.73
N THR A 2 13.37 -5.28 -2.57
CA THR A 2 11.91 -5.34 -2.66
C THR A 2 11.39 -6.55 -1.91
N ARG A 3 10.16 -6.45 -1.42
CA ARG A 3 9.44 -7.53 -0.77
C ARG A 3 8.12 -7.74 -1.49
N THR A 4 7.76 -8.99 -1.73
CA THR A 4 6.55 -9.34 -2.47
C THR A 4 5.81 -10.45 -1.74
N VAL A 5 4.49 -10.35 -1.70
CA VAL A 5 3.61 -11.37 -1.14
C VAL A 5 2.41 -11.59 -2.07
N ARG A 6 1.91 -12.82 -2.08
CA ARG A 6 0.67 -13.17 -2.76
C ARG A 6 -0.32 -13.65 -1.72
N VAL A 7 -1.42 -12.90 -1.56
CA VAL A 7 -2.46 -13.20 -0.56
C VAL A 7 -3.82 -12.81 -1.12
N ALA A 8 -4.86 -13.31 -0.50
CA ALA A 8 -6.23 -12.89 -0.78
C ALA A 8 -6.71 -12.03 0.41
N PRO A 9 -6.51 -10.70 0.37
CA PRO A 9 -6.81 -9.86 1.54
C PRO A 9 -8.30 -9.86 1.86
N PRO A 10 -8.67 -9.98 3.15
CA PRO A 10 -10.07 -9.90 3.56
C PRO A 10 -10.63 -8.51 3.24
N ASN A 11 -11.93 -8.46 2.96
CA ASN A 11 -12.67 -7.23 2.63
C ASN A 11 -12.15 -6.49 1.41
N SER A 12 -11.35 -7.16 0.56
CA SER A 12 -10.81 -6.59 -0.68
C SER A 12 -10.02 -5.29 -0.44
N LEU A 13 -9.31 -5.19 0.67
CA LEU A 13 -8.58 -3.99 1.07
C LEU A 13 -7.20 -4.31 1.63
N ILE A 14 -6.25 -3.43 1.33
CA ILE A 14 -4.98 -3.36 2.05
C ILE A 14 -4.77 -1.93 2.54
N PHE A 15 -3.97 -1.78 3.59
CA PHE A 15 -3.61 -0.49 4.17
C PHE A 15 -2.10 -0.35 4.19
N LEU A 16 -1.63 0.84 3.83
CA LEU A 16 -0.23 1.23 3.97
C LEU A 16 -0.14 2.29 5.05
N CYS A 17 0.67 2.06 6.06
CA CYS A 17 0.87 3.03 7.15
C CYS A 17 2.19 2.79 7.85
N ASP A 18 2.52 3.69 8.78
CA ASP A 18 3.64 3.48 9.71
C ASP A 18 3.34 2.29 10.61
N GLU A 19 4.37 1.56 11.03
CA GLU A 19 4.18 0.41 11.93
C GLU A 19 3.54 0.81 13.26
N GLY A 20 3.75 2.03 13.71
CA GLY A 20 3.11 2.57 14.91
C GLY A 20 1.62 2.89 14.73
N GLY A 21 1.09 2.71 13.53
CA GLY A 21 -0.30 3.01 13.20
C GLY A 21 -0.47 4.33 12.49
N GLY A 22 -1.69 4.59 12.04
CA GLY A 22 -2.04 5.82 11.37
C GLY A 22 -3.54 6.05 11.45
N VAL A 23 -3.99 7.20 10.94
CA VAL A 23 -5.41 7.52 10.88
C VAL A 23 -5.98 6.89 9.62
N VAL A 24 -6.76 5.83 9.79
CA VAL A 24 -7.37 5.12 8.67
C VAL A 24 -8.37 6.03 7.96
N PRO A 25 -8.29 6.16 6.62
CA PRO A 25 -9.25 6.97 5.88
C PRO A 25 -10.65 6.39 5.97
N GLU A 26 -11.65 7.28 5.97
CA GLU A 26 -13.04 6.87 5.98
C GLU A 26 -13.37 6.15 4.67
N PHE A 27 -14.06 5.02 4.76
CA PHE A 27 -14.41 4.25 3.56
C PHE A 27 -15.41 5.02 2.68
N VAL A 28 -15.11 5.09 1.38
CA VAL A 28 -16.01 5.67 0.37
C VAL A 28 -16.14 4.63 -0.75
N ALA A 29 -17.36 4.19 -1.02
CA ALA A 29 -17.63 3.21 -2.07
C ALA A 29 -17.18 3.72 -3.44
N ASN A 30 -16.68 2.81 -4.28
CA ASN A 30 -16.21 3.08 -5.63
C ASN A 30 -14.97 3.96 -5.72
N LYS A 31 -14.22 4.13 -4.63
CA LYS A 31 -12.93 4.79 -4.62
C LYS A 31 -11.84 3.74 -4.41
N LEU A 32 -10.96 3.60 -5.41
CA LEU A 32 -9.88 2.62 -5.34
C LEU A 32 -8.87 2.97 -4.24
N VAL A 33 -8.50 4.24 -4.13
CA VAL A 33 -7.52 4.72 -3.16
C VAL A 33 -8.11 5.83 -2.32
N LEU A 34 -7.94 5.71 -1.01
CA LEU A 34 -8.30 6.73 -0.03
C LEU A 34 -7.09 6.97 0.86
N ALA A 35 -6.88 8.20 1.31
CA ALA A 35 -5.70 8.53 2.09
C ALA A 35 -5.96 9.60 3.14
N THR A 36 -5.23 9.47 4.25
CA THR A 36 -4.96 10.56 5.20
C THR A 36 -3.46 10.84 5.12
N SER A 37 -2.96 11.77 5.92
CA SER A 37 -1.52 12.03 5.96
C SER A 37 -0.70 10.84 6.51
N SER A 38 -1.35 9.90 7.21
CA SER A 38 -0.67 8.80 7.90
C SER A 38 -1.10 7.40 7.47
N ALA A 39 -2.07 7.26 6.59
CA ALA A 39 -2.49 5.95 6.10
C ALA A 39 -3.13 6.04 4.71
N VAL A 40 -2.94 4.98 3.92
CA VAL A 40 -3.51 4.85 2.58
C VAL A 40 -4.23 3.53 2.49
N SER A 41 -5.47 3.52 2.00
CA SER A 41 -6.16 2.27 1.70
C SER A 41 -6.22 2.07 0.20
N VAL A 42 -6.07 0.82 -0.24
CA VAL A 42 -6.15 0.44 -1.65
C VAL A 42 -7.10 -0.74 -1.78
N GLY A 43 -8.09 -0.61 -2.64
CA GLY A 43 -8.97 -1.71 -2.97
C GLY A 43 -8.26 -2.75 -3.84
N CYS A 44 -8.63 -4.01 -3.72
CA CYS A 44 -8.05 -5.08 -4.52
C CYS A 44 -9.08 -6.15 -4.86
N LEU A 45 -8.64 -7.17 -5.59
CA LEU A 45 -9.47 -8.29 -5.99
C LEU A 45 -10.17 -8.90 -4.79
N ALA A 46 -11.44 -9.29 -4.96
CA ALA A 46 -12.19 -9.95 -3.91
C ALA A 46 -11.51 -11.27 -3.50
N GLU A 47 -11.48 -11.52 -2.21
CA GLU A 47 -10.83 -12.70 -1.62
C GLU A 47 -11.25 -14.02 -2.29
N MET A 48 -12.52 -14.13 -2.65
CA MET A 48 -13.07 -15.33 -3.29
C MET A 48 -12.67 -15.49 -4.76
N ASP A 49 -12.15 -14.43 -5.37
CA ASP A 49 -11.82 -14.43 -6.80
C ASP A 49 -10.34 -14.71 -7.06
N GLY A 50 -9.52 -14.80 -6.04
CA GLY A 50 -8.11 -15.14 -6.18
C GLY A 50 -7.19 -14.30 -5.30
N GLU A 51 -5.88 -14.46 -5.57
CA GLU A 51 -4.84 -13.76 -4.81
C GLU A 51 -4.45 -12.46 -5.48
N THR A 52 -3.98 -11.52 -4.66
CA THR A 52 -3.38 -10.26 -5.09
C THR A 52 -1.88 -10.31 -4.81
N GLU A 53 -1.07 -9.90 -5.78
CA GLU A 53 0.36 -9.74 -5.60
C GLU A 53 0.65 -8.32 -5.12
N ILE A 54 1.34 -8.20 -4.00
CA ILE A 54 1.67 -6.90 -3.39
C ILE A 54 3.17 -6.80 -3.25
N THR A 55 3.75 -5.72 -3.76
CA THR A 55 5.19 -5.45 -3.70
C THR A 55 5.43 -4.14 -2.94
N LEU A 56 6.46 -4.13 -2.09
CA LEU A 56 6.89 -2.96 -1.34
C LEU A 56 8.40 -2.82 -1.47
N GLY A 57 8.88 -1.62 -1.80
CA GLY A 57 10.30 -1.36 -1.88
C GLY A 57 10.61 0.09 -2.22
N PRO A 58 11.91 0.45 -2.28
CA PRO A 58 12.30 1.76 -2.77
C PRO A 58 11.81 1.96 -4.20
N THR A 59 11.36 3.17 -4.52
CA THR A 59 10.75 3.45 -5.84
C THR A 59 11.67 3.05 -7.00
N GLY A 60 12.98 3.23 -6.84
CA GLY A 60 13.94 2.84 -7.89
C GLY A 60 14.08 1.34 -8.11
N ASP A 61 13.59 0.52 -7.18
CA ASP A 61 13.74 -0.94 -7.22
C ASP A 61 12.44 -1.66 -7.60
N VAL A 62 11.31 -0.96 -7.68
CA VAL A 62 10.01 -1.57 -7.97
C VAL A 62 9.57 -1.32 -9.41
N ASP A 63 8.63 -2.12 -9.88
CA ASP A 63 8.06 -1.97 -11.22
C ASP A 63 7.02 -0.84 -11.25
N THR A 64 7.38 0.27 -11.87
CA THR A 64 6.53 1.46 -11.94
C THR A 64 5.79 1.60 -13.27
N ARG A 65 5.70 0.53 -14.06
CA ARG A 65 5.08 0.57 -15.40
C ARG A 65 3.56 0.51 -15.36
N GLY A 66 2.96 0.17 -14.22
CA GLY A 66 1.52 0.11 -14.07
C GLY A 66 0.84 1.46 -14.04
N LEU A 67 -0.42 1.48 -13.67
CA LEU A 67 -1.22 2.68 -13.52
C LEU A 67 -0.93 3.32 -12.17
N LYS A 68 -0.44 4.56 -12.17
CA LYS A 68 -0.15 5.27 -10.92
C LYS A 68 -1.43 5.81 -10.32
N VAL A 69 -1.80 5.32 -9.14
CA VAL A 69 -3.05 5.67 -8.47
C VAL A 69 -2.84 6.48 -7.19
N PHE A 70 -1.61 6.62 -6.72
CA PHE A 70 -1.28 7.43 -5.55
C PHE A 70 0.12 8.01 -5.70
N ASP A 71 0.30 9.26 -5.23
CA ASP A 71 1.58 9.96 -5.32
C ASP A 71 1.57 11.10 -4.32
N ASP A 72 1.99 10.84 -3.09
CA ASP A 72 1.97 11.85 -2.03
C ASP A 72 2.89 11.44 -0.88
N VAL A 73 3.01 12.33 0.11
CA VAL A 73 3.82 12.13 1.30
C VAL A 73 3.05 11.33 2.33
N LEU A 74 3.73 10.38 2.96
CA LEU A 74 3.19 9.59 4.08
C LEU A 74 4.04 9.85 5.33
N GLU A 75 3.38 10.09 6.45
CA GLU A 75 4.05 10.23 7.75
C GLU A 75 4.50 8.86 8.24
N THR A 76 5.78 8.75 8.60
CA THR A 76 6.40 7.49 9.04
C THR A 76 7.22 7.72 10.31
N PRO A 77 6.57 8.08 11.44
CA PRO A 77 7.28 8.46 12.65
C PRO A 77 8.20 7.38 13.24
N THR A 78 7.88 6.10 13.06
CA THR A 78 8.76 5.01 13.51
C THR A 78 9.84 4.68 12.49
N ARG A 79 9.81 5.30 11.30
CA ARG A 79 10.70 5.02 10.16
C ARG A 79 10.59 3.58 9.69
N ARG A 80 9.39 3.02 9.80
CA ARG A 80 9.08 1.69 9.30
C ARG A 80 7.67 1.66 8.79
N ILE A 81 7.48 1.26 7.54
CA ILE A 81 6.15 1.14 6.93
C ILE A 81 5.73 -0.30 6.84
N VAL A 82 4.43 -0.51 6.93
CA VAL A 82 3.82 -1.82 6.80
C VAL A 82 2.69 -1.77 5.79
N VAL A 83 2.49 -2.89 5.11
CA VAL A 83 1.26 -3.18 4.37
C VAL A 83 0.50 -4.19 5.20
N GLU A 84 -0.74 -3.86 5.56
CA GLU A 84 -1.54 -4.72 6.43
C GLU A 84 -2.95 -4.90 5.88
N THR A 85 -3.64 -5.93 6.37
CA THR A 85 -5.04 -6.20 6.02
C THR A 85 -5.97 -5.37 6.90
N SER A 86 -7.26 -5.36 6.55
CA SER A 86 -8.30 -4.71 7.36
C SER A 86 -8.48 -5.36 8.73
N GLU A 87 -7.90 -6.56 8.93
CA GLU A 87 -7.94 -7.27 10.22
C GLU A 87 -6.65 -7.07 11.02
N GLY A 88 -5.75 -6.21 10.55
CA GLY A 88 -4.52 -5.87 11.26
C GLY A 88 -3.36 -6.83 11.04
N GLU A 89 -3.49 -7.80 10.14
CA GLU A 89 -2.38 -8.70 9.81
C GLU A 89 -1.35 -7.94 8.96
N ILE A 90 -0.10 -7.95 9.40
CA ILE A 90 1.00 -7.33 8.66
C ILE A 90 1.45 -8.30 7.57
N LEU A 91 1.35 -7.86 6.32
CA LEU A 91 1.75 -8.65 5.16
C LEU A 91 3.20 -8.37 4.76
N LEU A 92 3.61 -7.10 4.79
CA LEU A 92 4.94 -6.66 4.42
C LEU A 92 5.39 -5.55 5.38
N ARG A 93 6.70 -5.49 5.62
CA ARG A 93 7.31 -4.47 6.50
C ARG A 93 8.63 -4.04 5.90
N GLU A 94 8.93 -2.74 5.93
CA GLU A 94 10.20 -2.22 5.46
C GLU A 94 10.62 -0.98 6.23
N ASP A 95 11.92 -0.87 6.53
CA ASP A 95 12.50 0.33 7.11
C ASP A 95 12.62 1.41 6.05
N VAL A 96 12.31 2.64 6.42
CA VAL A 96 12.44 3.80 5.55
C VAL A 96 13.40 4.82 6.15
N SER A 97 13.84 5.77 5.34
CA SER A 97 14.95 6.66 5.69
C SER A 97 14.59 7.80 6.62
N SER A 98 13.32 8.13 6.79
CA SER A 98 12.90 9.35 7.46
C SER A 98 11.52 9.21 8.11
N ASN A 99 11.14 10.21 8.91
CA ASN A 99 9.81 10.27 9.53
C ASN A 99 8.73 10.74 8.56
N ARG A 100 9.07 11.05 7.32
CA ARG A 100 8.16 11.29 6.20
C ARG A 100 8.84 10.83 4.93
N VAL A 101 8.10 10.15 4.07
CA VAL A 101 8.61 9.69 2.79
C VAL A 101 7.58 9.96 1.70
N HIS A 102 8.05 10.05 0.48
CA HIS A 102 7.18 10.13 -0.69
C HIS A 102 6.79 8.70 -1.09
N VAL A 103 5.50 8.46 -1.25
CA VAL A 103 4.97 7.15 -1.63
C VAL A 103 4.27 7.23 -2.98
N GLY A 104 4.57 6.27 -3.85
CA GLY A 104 3.84 6.05 -5.07
C GLY A 104 3.20 4.67 -5.05
N ILE A 105 2.02 4.54 -5.62
CA ILE A 105 1.33 3.24 -5.73
C ILE A 105 0.88 3.06 -7.17
N TRP A 106 1.20 1.90 -7.72
CA TRP A 106 0.85 1.49 -9.08
C TRP A 106 0.02 0.21 -9.03
N VAL A 107 -0.95 0.11 -9.92
CA VAL A 107 -1.81 -1.07 -10.03
C VAL A 107 -1.88 -1.53 -11.47
N ASN A 108 -2.28 -2.78 -11.70
CA ASN A 108 -2.40 -3.33 -13.05
C ASN A 108 -3.72 -2.93 -13.74
N ARG A 109 -4.73 -2.57 -12.95
CA ARG A 109 -6.03 -2.10 -13.48
C ARG A 109 -6.76 -1.30 -12.40
N TYR A 110 -7.70 -0.43 -12.81
CA TYR A 110 -8.42 0.44 -11.88
C TYR A 110 -9.52 -0.28 -11.09
N VAL A 111 -10.05 -1.39 -11.60
CA VAL A 111 -11.13 -2.11 -10.94
C VAL A 111 -10.59 -3.44 -10.43
N GLU A 112 -10.72 -3.69 -9.14
CA GLU A 112 -10.30 -4.93 -8.48
C GLU A 112 -8.90 -5.36 -8.90
N PRO A 113 -7.88 -4.51 -8.73
CA PRO A 113 -6.52 -4.89 -9.13
C PRO A 113 -6.04 -6.11 -8.34
N ASP A 114 -5.31 -6.99 -9.01
CA ASP A 114 -4.66 -8.14 -8.38
C ASP A 114 -3.14 -8.02 -8.39
N LYS A 115 -2.64 -6.84 -8.76
CA LYS A 115 -1.21 -6.51 -8.66
C LYS A 115 -1.09 -5.07 -8.18
N ILE A 116 -0.49 -4.89 -7.01
CA ILE A 116 -0.29 -3.59 -6.39
C ILE A 116 1.19 -3.44 -6.08
N VAL A 117 1.78 -2.33 -6.53
CA VAL A 117 3.19 -2.02 -6.29
C VAL A 117 3.27 -0.73 -5.48
N VAL A 118 3.94 -0.80 -4.35
CA VAL A 118 4.16 0.35 -3.47
C VAL A 118 5.65 0.70 -3.48
N GLY A 119 5.96 1.92 -3.89
CA GLY A 119 7.32 2.44 -3.87
C GLY A 119 7.44 3.62 -2.92
N TRP A 120 8.56 3.69 -2.18
CA TRP A 120 8.84 4.83 -1.33
C TRP A 120 10.19 5.45 -1.72
N LYS A 121 10.33 6.73 -1.47
CA LYS A 121 11.61 7.43 -1.66
C LYS A 121 11.74 8.56 -0.65
N THR A 122 12.98 8.94 -0.39
CA THR A 122 13.31 10.08 0.47
C THR A 122 12.76 11.37 -0.14
N LEU A 123 12.25 12.24 0.71
CA LEU A 123 11.79 13.56 0.30
C LEU A 123 12.96 14.43 -0.15
#